data_4b7ef73b4d09e75e2ef1c31cbde54e28
#
_entry.id   4b7ef73b4d09e75e2ef1c31cbde54e28
#
_cell.length_a   1.000
_cell.length_b   1.000
_cell.length_c   1.000
_cell.angle_alpha   90.00
_cell.angle_beta   90.00
_cell.angle_gamma   90.00
#
_symmetry.space_group_name_H-M   'P 1'
#
loop_
_entity.id
_entity.type
_entity.pdbx_description
1 polymer ?
#
loop_
_entity_poly.entity_id
_entity_poly.type
_entity_poly.pdbx_seq_one_letter_code
_entity_poly.pdbx_strand_id
1 'polypeptide(L)'
;MIDPAIETHYGTGYERSRLFPGGQPSLEYVRSMELLERLLPSPPARVLDVGGGPGTYAAPLARRGYRVHLVDPVPLHVDQARQAAGADPAARFTAALGDARELAEPDASQDAVLLFGPLDHLTEAGQRRQALAQARRVLAPGGRLLAMAVSRFASLLDGLYADWLDDPVFGPIVDQDLADGQHRNPDPAGRPQFFTTAYFQTPDRLAGEIEQAGFTGMTVYGVEGPGWPLRQQWTDPRRRRHILFAARSAETQPSLIGFSHHLIAAATKK
;
A
#
# COMPACT_ATOMS: atom_id res chain seq x y z
N MET A 1 -1.92 -19.75 1.75
CA MET A 1 -0.87 -19.90 0.72
C MET A 1 -0.99 -18.68 -0.18
N ILE A 2 0.13 -18.02 -0.52
CA ILE A 2 0.17 -16.90 -1.48
C ILE A 2 -0.07 -17.42 -2.89
N ASP A 3 -0.66 -16.61 -3.77
CA ASP A 3 -0.82 -16.94 -5.20
C ASP A 3 0.58 -17.08 -5.85
N PRO A 4 0.87 -18.13 -6.60
CA PRO A 4 2.17 -18.33 -7.25
C PRO A 4 2.58 -17.20 -8.21
N ALA A 5 1.64 -16.53 -8.85
CA ALA A 5 1.93 -15.37 -9.71
C ALA A 5 2.45 -14.19 -8.90
N ILE A 6 1.89 -13.97 -7.71
CA ILE A 6 2.33 -12.92 -6.76
C ILE A 6 3.73 -13.26 -6.22
N GLU A 7 3.94 -14.52 -5.81
CA GLU A 7 5.26 -14.98 -5.33
C GLU A 7 6.34 -14.81 -6.40
N THR A 8 6.04 -15.17 -7.65
CA THR A 8 6.96 -15.00 -8.78
C THR A 8 7.29 -13.52 -9.02
N HIS A 9 6.29 -12.65 -9.02
CA HIS A 9 6.48 -11.21 -9.23
C HIS A 9 7.40 -10.60 -8.18
N TYR A 10 7.12 -10.84 -6.90
CA TYR A 10 7.91 -10.29 -5.79
C TYR A 10 9.24 -10.99 -5.55
N GLY A 11 9.36 -12.25 -5.99
CA GLY A 11 10.62 -13.01 -5.98
C GLY A 11 11.72 -12.39 -6.85
N THR A 12 11.40 -11.48 -7.76
CA THR A 12 12.37 -10.72 -8.57
C THR A 12 13.19 -9.71 -7.76
N GLY A 13 12.74 -9.35 -6.55
CA GLY A 13 13.38 -8.33 -5.70
C GLY A 13 13.14 -6.89 -6.15
N TYR A 14 12.31 -6.66 -7.16
CA TYR A 14 11.97 -5.33 -7.69
C TYR A 14 11.42 -4.39 -6.60
N GLU A 15 10.63 -4.91 -5.64
CA GLU A 15 9.98 -4.11 -4.60
C GLU A 15 10.97 -3.31 -3.75
N ARG A 16 12.20 -3.81 -3.57
CA ARG A 16 13.26 -3.12 -2.80
C ARG A 16 13.58 -1.71 -3.32
N SER A 17 13.45 -1.49 -4.63
CA SER A 17 13.80 -0.21 -5.28
C SER A 17 12.60 0.50 -5.90
N ARG A 18 11.42 -0.11 -5.92
CA ARG A 18 10.21 0.42 -6.60
C ARG A 18 9.89 1.86 -6.19
N LEU A 19 9.95 2.14 -4.90
CA LEU A 19 9.64 3.45 -4.35
C LEU A 19 10.79 4.46 -4.42
N PHE A 20 11.97 4.03 -4.90
CA PHE A 20 13.18 4.86 -5.02
C PHE A 20 13.79 4.80 -6.42
N PRO A 21 13.04 5.18 -7.48
CA PRO A 21 13.57 5.16 -8.84
C PRO A 21 14.79 6.08 -8.95
N GLY A 22 15.89 5.56 -9.49
CA GLY A 22 17.16 6.28 -9.56
C GLY A 22 17.74 6.68 -8.18
N GLY A 23 17.35 5.97 -7.11
CA GLY A 23 17.79 6.25 -5.73
C GLY A 23 17.08 7.44 -5.07
N GLN A 24 16.08 8.03 -5.71
CA GLN A 24 15.31 9.16 -5.17
C GLN A 24 13.91 8.70 -4.74
N PRO A 25 13.38 9.21 -3.60
CA PRO A 25 12.04 8.84 -3.15
C PRO A 25 10.99 9.28 -4.17
N SER A 26 10.08 8.35 -4.53
CA SER A 26 8.95 8.62 -5.44
C SER A 26 7.91 9.55 -4.81
N LEU A 27 6.98 10.05 -5.65
CA LEU A 27 5.80 10.80 -5.17
C LEU A 27 4.96 9.94 -4.23
N GLU A 28 4.72 8.67 -4.59
CA GLU A 28 4.00 7.69 -3.75
C GLU A 28 4.62 7.59 -2.35
N TYR A 29 5.94 7.34 -2.27
CA TYR A 29 6.63 7.21 -1.00
C TYR A 29 6.53 8.47 -0.14
N VAL A 30 6.82 9.64 -0.73
CA VAL A 30 6.81 10.91 0.02
C VAL A 30 5.42 11.20 0.56
N ARG A 31 4.38 11.01 -0.25
CA ARG A 31 2.99 11.24 0.17
C ARG A 31 2.52 10.22 1.21
N SER A 32 2.86 8.95 1.04
CA SER A 32 2.53 7.92 2.03
C SER A 32 3.16 8.21 3.38
N MET A 33 4.45 8.62 3.39
CA MET A 33 5.12 9.01 4.63
C MET A 33 4.51 10.24 5.29
N GLU A 34 4.10 11.26 4.51
CA GLU A 34 3.38 12.43 5.05
C GLU A 34 2.04 12.04 5.69
N LEU A 35 1.30 11.12 5.08
CA LEU A 35 0.04 10.61 5.63
C LEU A 35 0.28 9.77 6.89
N LEU A 36 1.29 8.89 6.88
CA LEU A 36 1.67 8.13 8.07
C LEU A 36 2.04 9.04 9.24
N GLU A 37 2.84 10.08 9.02
CA GLU A 37 3.25 11.04 10.06
C GLU A 37 2.06 11.80 10.67
N ARG A 38 1.01 12.07 9.89
CA ARG A 38 -0.19 12.79 10.36
C ARG A 38 -1.21 11.90 11.04
N LEU A 39 -1.29 10.63 10.64
CA LEU A 39 -2.41 9.76 10.98
C LEU A 39 -2.07 8.70 12.03
N LEU A 40 -0.80 8.36 12.19
CA LEU A 40 -0.34 7.45 13.23
C LEU A 40 -0.42 8.11 14.63
N PRO A 41 -0.61 7.32 15.69
CA PRO A 41 -0.44 7.83 17.07
C PRO A 41 1.00 8.29 17.26
N SER A 42 1.22 9.22 18.20
CA SER A 42 2.58 9.69 18.51
C SER A 42 3.47 8.58 19.05
N PRO A 43 4.77 8.54 18.70
CA PRO A 43 5.71 7.60 19.31
C PRO A 43 5.91 7.90 20.83
N PRO A 44 6.29 6.89 21.64
CA PRO A 44 6.45 5.49 21.23
C PRO A 44 5.12 4.77 21.11
N ALA A 45 4.84 4.22 19.92
CA ALA A 45 3.66 3.40 19.67
C ALA A 45 4.07 2.08 18.97
N ARG A 46 3.29 1.03 19.19
CA ARG A 46 3.49 -0.27 18.55
C ARG A 46 2.78 -0.28 17.20
N VAL A 47 3.54 -0.46 16.14
CA VAL A 47 3.05 -0.49 14.77
C VAL A 47 3.29 -1.88 14.18
N LEU A 48 2.23 -2.53 13.74
CA LEU A 48 2.30 -3.75 12.95
C LEU A 48 2.22 -3.38 11.46
N ASP A 49 3.29 -3.67 10.72
CA ASP A 49 3.40 -3.41 9.27
C ASP A 49 3.16 -4.72 8.51
N VAL A 50 1.92 -4.93 8.06
CA VAL A 50 1.46 -6.16 7.40
C VAL A 50 1.56 -6.01 5.90
N GLY A 51 2.31 -6.90 5.26
CA GLY A 51 2.71 -6.77 3.86
C GLY A 51 3.80 -5.70 3.69
N GLY A 52 4.65 -5.52 4.72
CA GLY A 52 5.64 -4.45 4.78
C GLY A 52 6.81 -4.58 3.79
N GLY A 53 6.85 -5.67 2.99
CA GLY A 53 7.87 -5.89 1.98
C GLY A 53 9.29 -5.87 2.57
N PRO A 54 10.24 -5.20 1.89
CA PRO A 54 11.63 -5.11 2.35
C PRO A 54 11.83 -4.14 3.53
N GLY A 55 10.76 -3.64 4.18
CA GLY A 55 10.83 -2.72 5.32
C GLY A 55 10.88 -1.24 4.93
N THR A 56 10.38 -0.89 3.76
CA THR A 56 10.40 0.48 3.21
C THR A 56 9.76 1.50 4.12
N TYR A 57 8.66 1.16 4.80
CA TYR A 57 8.00 2.02 5.79
C TYR A 57 8.46 1.69 7.21
N ALA A 58 8.76 0.43 7.52
CA ALA A 58 9.19 0.00 8.86
C ALA A 58 10.45 0.72 9.34
N ALA A 59 11.49 0.81 8.50
CA ALA A 59 12.75 1.45 8.87
C ALA A 59 12.62 2.95 9.21
N PRO A 60 11.99 3.81 8.38
CA PRO A 60 11.82 5.23 8.74
C PRO A 60 10.88 5.44 9.93
N LEU A 61 9.88 4.58 10.15
CA LEU A 61 9.03 4.64 11.35
C LEU A 61 9.83 4.28 12.60
N ALA A 62 10.66 3.23 12.55
CA ALA A 62 11.53 2.86 13.66
C ALA A 62 12.51 3.99 14.03
N ARG A 63 13.11 4.69 13.04
CA ARG A 63 13.94 5.88 13.28
C ARG A 63 13.20 7.01 14.00
N ARG A 64 11.89 7.10 13.82
CA ARG A 64 11.03 8.10 14.51
C ARG A 64 10.59 7.64 15.89
N GLY A 65 11.07 6.50 16.39
CA GLY A 65 10.80 6.00 17.73
C GLY A 65 9.58 5.08 17.85
N TYR A 66 8.99 4.64 16.75
CA TYR A 66 7.97 3.59 16.76
C TYR A 66 8.59 2.21 17.05
N ARG A 67 7.84 1.36 17.74
CA ARG A 67 8.16 -0.06 17.89
C ARG A 67 7.48 -0.83 16.76
N VAL A 68 8.23 -1.09 15.69
CA VAL A 68 7.67 -1.71 14.49
C VAL A 68 7.92 -3.22 14.48
N HIS A 69 6.86 -3.99 14.20
CA HIS A 69 6.95 -5.38 13.78
C HIS A 69 6.41 -5.50 12.37
N LEU A 70 7.20 -6.10 11.47
CA LEU A 70 6.83 -6.32 10.09
C LEU A 70 6.46 -7.78 9.87
N VAL A 71 5.36 -8.01 9.16
CA VAL A 71 4.90 -9.33 8.73
C VAL A 71 4.72 -9.31 7.22
N ASP A 72 5.34 -10.27 6.51
CA ASP A 72 5.21 -10.39 5.05
C ASP A 72 5.17 -11.89 4.65
N PRO A 73 4.35 -12.29 3.66
CA PRO A 73 4.28 -13.69 3.24
C PRO A 73 5.45 -14.12 2.32
N VAL A 74 6.24 -13.18 1.78
CA VAL A 74 7.35 -13.46 0.85
C VAL A 74 8.66 -13.60 1.61
N PRO A 75 9.32 -14.79 1.60
CA PRO A 75 10.57 -15.00 2.35
C PRO A 75 11.68 -14.00 1.99
N LEU A 76 11.84 -13.68 0.70
CA LEU A 76 12.83 -12.70 0.24
C LEU A 76 12.63 -11.33 0.89
N HIS A 77 11.39 -10.88 1.03
CA HIS A 77 11.06 -9.61 1.67
C HIS A 77 11.45 -9.60 3.14
N VAL A 78 11.13 -10.67 3.87
CA VAL A 78 11.48 -10.81 5.29
C VAL A 78 12.99 -10.78 5.50
N ASP A 79 13.75 -11.47 4.64
CA ASP A 79 15.21 -11.47 4.70
C ASP A 79 15.79 -10.08 4.40
N GLN A 80 15.25 -9.37 3.41
CA GLN A 80 15.62 -7.99 3.10
C GLN A 80 15.28 -7.04 4.25
N ALA A 81 14.10 -7.19 4.87
CA ALA A 81 13.66 -6.39 6.01
C ALA A 81 14.58 -6.61 7.23
N ARG A 82 14.96 -7.87 7.53
CA ARG A 82 15.92 -8.20 8.59
C ARG A 82 17.29 -7.59 8.33
N GLN A 83 17.78 -7.62 7.10
CA GLN A 83 19.01 -6.96 6.71
C GLN A 83 18.95 -5.45 6.92
N ALA A 84 17.84 -4.81 6.51
CA ALA A 84 17.62 -3.37 6.71
C ALA A 84 17.59 -3.00 8.20
N ALA A 85 16.90 -3.80 9.04
CA ALA A 85 16.83 -3.60 10.49
C ALA A 85 18.21 -3.78 11.18
N GLY A 86 19.06 -4.66 10.66
CA GLY A 86 20.41 -4.89 11.17
C GLY A 86 21.44 -3.84 10.72
N ALA A 87 21.20 -3.19 9.59
CA ALA A 87 22.15 -2.25 8.98
C ALA A 87 22.18 -0.87 9.68
N ASP A 88 21.09 -0.47 10.35
CA ASP A 88 20.96 0.83 11.00
C ASP A 88 20.47 0.68 12.45
N PRO A 89 21.35 0.92 13.45
CA PRO A 89 20.96 0.84 14.86
C PRO A 89 19.80 1.79 15.27
N ALA A 90 19.61 2.89 14.55
CA ALA A 90 18.51 3.83 14.77
C ALA A 90 17.18 3.37 14.17
N ALA A 91 17.20 2.41 13.25
CA ALA A 91 16.04 1.88 12.55
C ALA A 91 15.73 0.43 12.94
N ARG A 92 15.91 0.05 14.20
CA ARG A 92 15.66 -1.33 14.66
C ARG A 92 14.17 -1.64 14.68
N PHE A 93 13.80 -2.66 13.92
CA PHE A 93 12.47 -3.27 13.92
C PHE A 93 12.61 -4.79 13.81
N THR A 94 11.52 -5.53 13.99
CA THR A 94 11.52 -6.99 13.83
C THR A 94 10.73 -7.37 12.59
N ALA A 95 11.09 -8.49 11.93
CA ALA A 95 10.38 -8.99 10.77
C ALA A 95 10.18 -10.51 10.83
N ALA A 96 8.97 -10.97 10.47
CA ALA A 96 8.58 -12.36 10.45
C ALA A 96 7.80 -12.73 9.18
N LEU A 97 7.86 -14.01 8.79
CA LEU A 97 6.93 -14.57 7.82
C LEU A 97 5.53 -14.65 8.44
N GLY A 98 4.52 -14.27 7.67
CA GLY A 98 3.14 -14.38 8.10
C GLY A 98 2.16 -13.92 7.03
N ASP A 99 0.88 -14.11 7.31
CA ASP A 99 -0.23 -13.85 6.40
C ASP A 99 -1.21 -12.89 7.06
N ALA A 100 -1.64 -11.87 6.33
CA ALA A 100 -2.62 -10.89 6.82
C ALA A 100 -3.94 -11.52 7.29
N ARG A 101 -4.27 -12.71 6.77
CA ARG A 101 -5.48 -13.47 7.12
C ARG A 101 -5.35 -14.24 8.44
N GLU A 102 -4.12 -14.40 8.96
CA GLU A 102 -3.84 -15.15 10.19
C GLU A 102 -2.61 -14.54 10.89
N LEU A 103 -2.85 -13.44 11.62
CA LEU A 103 -1.80 -12.73 12.35
C LEU A 103 -1.47 -13.44 13.66
N ALA A 104 -0.19 -13.63 13.96
CA ALA A 104 0.29 -14.30 15.16
C ALA A 104 0.22 -13.40 16.42
N GLU A 105 0.06 -12.09 16.23
CA GLU A 105 0.04 -11.11 17.32
C GLU A 105 -1.17 -11.32 18.23
N PRO A 106 -0.99 -11.13 19.55
CA PRO A 106 -2.08 -11.20 20.51
C PRO A 106 -3.18 -10.14 20.25
N ASP A 107 -4.38 -10.43 20.75
CA ASP A 107 -5.49 -9.48 20.72
C ASP A 107 -5.11 -8.18 21.43
N ALA A 108 -5.54 -7.05 20.88
CA ALA A 108 -5.36 -5.72 21.45
C ALA A 108 -3.89 -5.36 21.80
N SER A 109 -2.93 -5.92 21.04
CA SER A 109 -1.50 -5.76 21.30
C SER A 109 -0.85 -4.61 20.51
N GLN A 110 -1.54 -4.03 19.52
CA GLN A 110 -0.99 -3.02 18.60
C GLN A 110 -1.71 -1.69 18.74
N ASP A 111 -0.97 -0.60 18.67
CA ASP A 111 -1.52 0.77 18.70
C ASP A 111 -1.88 1.26 17.29
N ALA A 112 -1.20 0.73 16.26
CA ALA A 112 -1.54 0.91 14.85
C ALA A 112 -1.24 -0.34 14.02
N VAL A 113 -2.01 -0.53 12.95
CA VAL A 113 -1.79 -1.55 11.91
C VAL A 113 -1.74 -0.87 10.55
N LEU A 114 -0.70 -1.17 9.79
CA LEU A 114 -0.60 -0.84 8.36
C LEU A 114 -0.96 -2.09 7.56
N LEU A 115 -1.89 -1.95 6.60
CA LEU A 115 -2.18 -2.95 5.57
C LEU A 115 -1.80 -2.33 4.21
N PHE A 116 -0.49 -2.26 3.92
CA PHE A 116 0.02 -1.66 2.69
C PHE A 116 0.44 -2.78 1.72
N GLY A 117 -0.48 -3.11 0.79
CA GLY A 117 -0.36 -4.18 -0.19
C GLY A 117 -1.27 -5.40 0.00
N PRO A 118 -1.53 -5.92 1.22
CA PRO A 118 -2.33 -7.15 1.35
C PRO A 118 -3.72 -7.07 0.71
N LEU A 119 -4.43 -5.94 0.82
CA LEU A 119 -5.79 -5.81 0.29
C LEU A 119 -5.82 -5.88 -1.25
N ASP A 120 -4.72 -5.53 -1.91
CA ASP A 120 -4.62 -5.63 -3.37
C ASP A 120 -4.43 -7.08 -3.81
N HIS A 121 -3.65 -7.87 -3.07
CA HIS A 121 -3.33 -9.26 -3.43
C HIS A 121 -4.34 -10.29 -2.91
N LEU A 122 -5.25 -9.89 -2.04
CA LEU A 122 -6.38 -10.72 -1.61
C LEU A 122 -7.59 -10.45 -2.52
N THR A 123 -7.59 -11.09 -3.70
CA THR A 123 -8.58 -10.83 -4.75
C THR A 123 -10.01 -11.21 -4.37
N GLU A 124 -10.16 -12.18 -3.46
CA GLU A 124 -11.46 -12.62 -2.95
C GLU A 124 -11.93 -11.74 -1.78
N ALA A 125 -13.16 -11.24 -1.84
CA ALA A 125 -13.74 -10.40 -0.80
C ALA A 125 -13.75 -11.06 0.59
N GLY A 126 -13.90 -12.40 0.64
CA GLY A 126 -13.82 -13.17 1.88
C GLY A 126 -12.44 -13.09 2.53
N GLN A 127 -11.38 -13.16 1.74
CA GLN A 127 -10.00 -13.05 2.24
C GLN A 127 -9.68 -11.63 2.73
N ARG A 128 -10.14 -10.59 2.04
CA ARG A 128 -9.97 -9.20 2.49
C ARG A 128 -10.71 -8.93 3.80
N ARG A 129 -11.95 -9.46 3.94
CA ARG A 129 -12.69 -9.39 5.22
C ARG A 129 -11.93 -10.09 6.35
N GLN A 130 -11.31 -11.24 6.08
CA GLN A 130 -10.51 -11.96 7.07
C GLN A 130 -9.29 -11.14 7.50
N ALA A 131 -8.56 -10.55 6.56
CA ALA A 131 -7.40 -9.69 6.86
C ALA A 131 -7.81 -8.45 7.69
N LEU A 132 -8.91 -7.79 7.33
CA LEU A 132 -9.45 -6.65 8.09
C LEU A 132 -9.92 -7.07 9.50
N ALA A 133 -10.53 -8.26 9.64
CA ALA A 133 -10.91 -8.81 10.95
C ALA A 133 -9.68 -9.10 11.83
N GLN A 134 -8.59 -9.64 11.24
CA GLN A 134 -7.34 -9.86 11.96
C GLN A 134 -6.68 -8.53 12.38
N ALA A 135 -6.61 -7.54 11.47
CA ALA A 135 -6.12 -6.20 11.82
C ALA A 135 -6.93 -5.60 12.98
N ARG A 136 -8.26 -5.74 12.96
CA ARG A 136 -9.11 -5.26 14.04
C ARG A 136 -8.88 -6.03 15.34
N ARG A 137 -8.67 -7.35 15.30
CA ARG A 137 -8.40 -8.18 16.47
C ARG A 137 -7.15 -7.72 17.21
N VAL A 138 -6.04 -7.54 16.48
CA VAL A 138 -4.74 -7.21 17.08
C VAL A 138 -4.63 -5.75 17.54
N LEU A 139 -5.44 -4.84 16.98
CA LEU A 139 -5.49 -3.44 17.43
C LEU A 139 -6.06 -3.31 18.84
N ALA A 140 -5.46 -2.47 19.65
CA ALA A 140 -6.02 -2.01 20.91
C ALA A 140 -7.30 -1.16 20.68
N PRO A 141 -8.21 -1.05 21.67
CA PRO A 141 -9.28 -0.06 21.59
C PRO A 141 -8.72 1.34 21.35
N GLY A 142 -9.30 2.08 20.42
CA GLY A 142 -8.78 3.39 19.95
C GLY A 142 -7.60 3.29 18.97
N GLY A 143 -7.10 2.09 18.70
CA GLY A 143 -5.99 1.86 17.77
C GLY A 143 -6.33 2.21 16.32
N ARG A 144 -5.33 2.57 15.54
CA ARG A 144 -5.45 3.10 14.18
C ARG A 144 -5.18 2.04 13.12
N LEU A 145 -6.10 1.89 12.17
CA LEU A 145 -5.86 1.19 10.91
C LEU A 145 -5.50 2.20 9.84
N LEU A 146 -4.42 1.94 9.08
CA LEU A 146 -4.14 2.57 7.80
C LEU A 146 -4.04 1.46 6.75
N ALA A 147 -4.93 1.49 5.77
CA ALA A 147 -4.97 0.49 4.71
C ALA A 147 -4.76 1.17 3.35
N MET A 148 -3.77 0.69 2.59
CA MET A 148 -3.51 1.15 1.23
C MET A 148 -4.18 0.20 0.24
N ALA A 149 -4.67 0.76 -0.86
CA ALA A 149 -5.18 0.03 -2.00
C ALA A 149 -4.80 0.74 -3.31
N VAL A 150 -4.60 -0.05 -4.37
CA VAL A 150 -4.48 0.47 -5.73
C VAL A 150 -5.86 0.90 -6.22
N SER A 151 -5.93 2.10 -6.82
CA SER A 151 -7.15 2.63 -7.39
C SER A 151 -7.61 1.82 -8.60
N ARG A 152 -8.91 1.61 -8.75
CA ARG A 152 -9.54 0.99 -9.92
C ARG A 152 -9.15 1.64 -11.25
N PHE A 153 -8.80 2.91 -11.20
CA PHE A 153 -8.41 3.68 -12.39
C PHE A 153 -6.89 3.68 -12.65
N ALA A 154 -6.09 2.96 -11.84
CA ALA A 154 -4.65 2.98 -11.94
C ALA A 154 -4.14 2.51 -13.31
N SER A 155 -4.63 1.35 -13.80
CA SER A 155 -4.24 0.84 -15.12
C SER A 155 -4.68 1.76 -16.26
N LEU A 156 -5.86 2.36 -16.19
CA LEU A 156 -6.30 3.34 -17.19
C LEU A 156 -5.35 4.53 -17.27
N LEU A 157 -4.96 5.06 -16.11
CA LEU A 157 -4.04 6.21 -16.04
C LEU A 157 -2.63 5.85 -16.51
N ASP A 158 -2.14 4.67 -16.14
CA ASP A 158 -0.84 4.18 -16.61
C ASP A 158 -0.86 3.89 -18.11
N GLY A 159 -1.90 3.25 -18.61
CA GLY A 159 -2.07 2.97 -20.04
C GLY A 159 -2.15 4.23 -20.87
N LEU A 160 -2.89 5.24 -20.42
CA LEU A 160 -2.95 6.55 -21.07
C LEU A 160 -1.58 7.26 -21.06
N TYR A 161 -0.87 7.16 -19.95
CA TYR A 161 0.41 7.85 -19.76
C TYR A 161 1.56 7.18 -20.51
N ALA A 162 1.57 5.84 -20.57
CA ALA A 162 2.63 5.04 -21.20
C ALA A 162 2.32 4.61 -22.63
N ASP A 163 1.17 5.05 -23.17
CA ASP A 163 0.70 4.70 -24.52
C ASP A 163 0.48 3.17 -24.69
N TRP A 164 -0.13 2.55 -23.66
CA TRP A 164 -0.39 1.10 -23.64
C TRP A 164 -1.85 0.71 -23.91
N LEU A 165 -2.76 1.68 -24.06
CA LEU A 165 -4.19 1.38 -24.19
C LEU A 165 -4.53 0.55 -25.43
N ASP A 166 -3.73 0.71 -26.51
CA ASP A 166 -3.86 -0.09 -27.74
C ASP A 166 -3.08 -1.41 -27.72
N ASP A 167 -2.33 -1.69 -26.62
CA ASP A 167 -1.65 -3.00 -26.48
C ASP A 167 -2.71 -4.12 -26.34
N PRO A 168 -2.63 -5.18 -27.16
CA PRO A 168 -3.65 -6.25 -27.19
C PRO A 168 -3.72 -7.08 -25.91
N VAL A 169 -2.72 -6.98 -25.03
CA VAL A 169 -2.72 -7.63 -23.72
C VAL A 169 -3.17 -6.65 -22.63
N PHE A 170 -2.73 -5.39 -22.68
CA PHE A 170 -3.01 -4.40 -21.65
C PHE A 170 -4.44 -3.83 -21.72
N GLY A 171 -4.95 -3.56 -22.92
CA GLY A 171 -6.31 -3.05 -23.12
C GLY A 171 -7.38 -3.88 -22.38
N PRO A 172 -7.42 -5.22 -22.59
CA PRO A 172 -8.34 -6.09 -21.85
C PRO A 172 -8.15 -6.09 -20.32
N ILE A 173 -6.93 -5.88 -19.82
CA ILE A 173 -6.68 -5.71 -18.37
C ILE A 173 -7.39 -4.45 -17.86
N VAL A 174 -7.26 -3.33 -18.58
CA VAL A 174 -7.91 -2.07 -18.22
C VAL A 174 -9.44 -2.22 -18.22
N ASP A 175 -10.01 -2.87 -19.24
CA ASP A 175 -11.46 -3.12 -19.32
C ASP A 175 -11.96 -3.92 -18.11
N GLN A 176 -11.22 -4.95 -17.72
CA GLN A 176 -11.56 -5.79 -16.56
C GLN A 176 -11.42 -5.02 -15.23
N ASP A 177 -10.34 -4.25 -15.08
CA ASP A 177 -10.16 -3.38 -13.90
C ASP A 177 -11.33 -2.42 -13.73
N LEU A 178 -11.74 -1.75 -14.80
CA LEU A 178 -12.85 -0.81 -14.79
C LEU A 178 -14.19 -1.50 -14.49
N ALA A 179 -14.40 -2.71 -15.00
CA ALA A 179 -15.65 -3.46 -14.82
C ALA A 179 -15.84 -3.91 -13.35
N ASP A 180 -14.85 -4.59 -12.77
CA ASP A 180 -15.01 -5.22 -11.45
C ASP A 180 -13.80 -5.10 -10.51
N GLY A 181 -12.67 -4.56 -10.99
CA GLY A 181 -11.43 -4.39 -10.25
C GLY A 181 -10.53 -5.62 -10.20
N GLN A 182 -10.87 -6.69 -10.91
CA GLN A 182 -10.07 -7.92 -10.94
C GLN A 182 -8.91 -7.78 -11.92
N HIS A 183 -7.80 -7.27 -11.44
CA HIS A 183 -6.58 -7.13 -12.24
C HIS A 183 -5.92 -8.50 -12.47
N ARG A 184 -5.70 -8.84 -13.73
CA ARG A 184 -5.10 -10.12 -14.14
C ARG A 184 -4.13 -9.89 -15.29
N ASN A 185 -2.83 -9.90 -14.99
CA ASN A 185 -1.82 -9.96 -16.04
C ASN A 185 -1.64 -11.43 -16.48
N PRO A 186 -1.92 -11.77 -17.73
CA PRO A 186 -1.80 -13.16 -18.21
C PRO A 186 -0.34 -13.61 -18.37
N ASP A 187 0.61 -12.70 -18.40
CA ASP A 187 2.05 -12.96 -18.56
C ASP A 187 2.89 -12.07 -17.63
N PRO A 188 2.82 -12.28 -16.29
CA PRO A 188 3.54 -11.43 -15.35
C PRO A 188 5.07 -11.60 -15.41
N ALA A 189 5.56 -12.70 -15.98
CA ALA A 189 7.00 -12.93 -16.16
C ALA A 189 7.54 -12.21 -17.41
N GLY A 190 6.82 -12.27 -18.52
CA GLY A 190 7.22 -11.62 -19.77
C GLY A 190 6.87 -10.14 -19.83
N ARG A 191 5.84 -9.71 -19.08
CA ARG A 191 5.32 -8.33 -19.03
C ARG A 191 5.15 -7.83 -17.60
N PRO A 192 6.22 -7.80 -16.78
CA PRO A 192 6.13 -7.42 -15.37
C PRO A 192 5.66 -5.98 -15.16
N GLN A 193 5.79 -5.12 -16.17
CA GLN A 193 5.29 -3.72 -16.15
C GLN A 193 3.76 -3.64 -16.09
N PHE A 194 3.03 -4.71 -16.44
CA PHE A 194 1.58 -4.79 -16.35
C PHE A 194 1.11 -5.35 -15.00
N PHE A 195 1.99 -5.34 -14.01
CA PHE A 195 1.76 -5.82 -12.65
C PHE A 195 1.50 -7.33 -12.58
N THR A 196 0.71 -7.80 -11.62
CA THR A 196 0.44 -9.22 -11.37
C THR A 196 -1.05 -9.45 -11.09
N THR A 197 -1.40 -10.48 -10.33
CA THR A 197 -2.76 -10.74 -9.86
C THR A 197 -3.11 -9.81 -8.70
N ALA A 198 -4.16 -8.99 -8.85
CA ALA A 198 -4.58 -8.02 -7.84
C ALA A 198 -6.10 -7.72 -7.90
N TYR A 199 -6.57 -6.98 -6.91
CA TYR A 199 -7.91 -6.40 -6.86
C TYR A 199 -7.81 -4.89 -6.62
N PHE A 200 -8.25 -4.10 -7.59
CA PHE A 200 -8.20 -2.64 -7.56
C PHE A 200 -9.51 -2.06 -7.03
N GLN A 201 -9.40 -1.08 -6.16
CA GLN A 201 -10.50 -0.56 -5.35
C GLN A 201 -11.00 0.81 -5.83
N THR A 202 -12.31 1.05 -5.70
CA THR A 202 -12.80 2.44 -5.64
C THR A 202 -12.73 2.95 -4.19
N PRO A 203 -12.68 4.29 -3.97
CA PRO A 203 -12.71 4.85 -2.62
C PRO A 203 -13.88 4.35 -1.77
N ASP A 204 -15.10 4.31 -2.34
CA ASP A 204 -16.30 3.86 -1.63
C ASP A 204 -16.25 2.37 -1.28
N ARG A 205 -15.64 1.56 -2.14
CA ARG A 205 -15.51 0.13 -1.91
C ARG A 205 -14.53 -0.18 -0.79
N LEU A 206 -13.36 0.47 -0.82
CA LEU A 206 -12.37 0.40 0.25
C LEU A 206 -13.00 0.84 1.58
N ALA A 207 -13.72 1.96 1.57
CA ALA A 207 -14.45 2.48 2.69
C ALA A 207 -15.46 1.46 3.25
N GLY A 208 -16.32 0.93 2.40
CA GLY A 208 -17.37 -0.02 2.80
C GLY A 208 -16.82 -1.32 3.37
N GLU A 209 -15.73 -1.88 2.83
CA GLU A 209 -15.10 -3.09 3.38
C GLU A 209 -14.53 -2.86 4.80
N ILE A 210 -13.92 -1.68 5.04
CA ILE A 210 -13.36 -1.32 6.35
C ILE A 210 -14.49 -1.05 7.36
N GLU A 211 -15.56 -0.37 6.97
CA GLU A 211 -16.74 -0.15 7.84
C GLU A 211 -17.43 -1.47 8.20
N GLN A 212 -17.62 -2.37 7.25
CA GLN A 212 -18.17 -3.71 7.48
C GLN A 212 -17.31 -4.55 8.42
N ALA A 213 -15.99 -4.32 8.46
CA ALA A 213 -15.10 -4.94 9.43
C ALA A 213 -15.22 -4.33 10.85
N GLY A 214 -16.08 -3.31 11.05
CA GLY A 214 -16.38 -2.72 12.36
C GLY A 214 -15.43 -1.60 12.77
N PHE A 215 -14.73 -0.98 11.83
CA PHE A 215 -13.96 0.26 12.06
C PHE A 215 -14.86 1.49 11.95
N THR A 216 -14.42 2.60 12.52
CA THR A 216 -15.17 3.87 12.56
C THR A 216 -14.27 5.08 12.35
N GLY A 217 -14.86 6.26 12.13
CA GLY A 217 -14.12 7.52 11.94
C GLY A 217 -13.20 7.47 10.72
N MET A 218 -13.65 6.81 9.66
CA MET A 218 -12.85 6.59 8.47
C MET A 218 -12.77 7.82 7.57
N THR A 219 -11.58 8.00 6.99
CA THR A 219 -11.31 8.94 5.90
C THR A 219 -10.45 8.25 4.86
N VAL A 220 -10.81 8.36 3.59
CA VAL A 220 -10.00 7.90 2.46
C VAL A 220 -9.23 9.07 1.87
N TYR A 221 -7.95 8.88 1.65
CA TYR A 221 -7.01 9.84 1.08
C TYR A 221 -6.52 9.36 -0.27
N GLY A 222 -6.49 10.24 -1.27
CA GLY A 222 -5.72 10.05 -2.49
C GLY A 222 -4.24 10.34 -2.22
N VAL A 223 -3.36 9.41 -2.56
CA VAL A 223 -1.91 9.54 -2.30
C VAL A 223 -1.28 10.55 -3.25
N GLU A 224 -1.26 10.27 -4.54
CA GLU A 224 -0.61 11.09 -5.56
C GLU A 224 -1.55 12.12 -6.17
N GLY A 225 -2.84 11.80 -6.22
CA GLY A 225 -3.87 12.64 -6.84
C GLY A 225 -3.49 13.12 -8.24
N PRO A 226 -3.76 14.39 -8.59
CA PRO A 226 -3.41 14.95 -9.90
C PRO A 226 -1.91 15.00 -10.19
N GLY A 227 -1.06 14.66 -9.23
CA GLY A 227 0.38 14.62 -9.39
C GLY A 227 0.90 13.41 -10.18
N TRP A 228 0.16 12.31 -10.20
CA TRP A 228 0.59 11.06 -10.84
C TRP A 228 1.00 11.21 -12.31
N PRO A 229 0.23 11.86 -13.19
CA PRO A 229 0.61 12.05 -14.59
C PRO A 229 1.90 12.87 -14.76
N LEU A 230 2.32 13.60 -13.76
CA LEU A 230 3.50 14.46 -13.80
C LEU A 230 4.73 13.85 -13.08
N ARG A 231 4.65 12.57 -12.67
CA ARG A 231 5.71 11.89 -11.89
C ARG A 231 7.09 11.90 -12.55
N GLN A 232 7.18 11.96 -13.87
CA GLN A 232 8.47 12.09 -14.55
C GLN A 232 9.15 13.45 -14.33
N GLN A 233 8.38 14.47 -13.96
CA GLN A 233 8.90 15.82 -13.64
C GLN A 233 9.23 15.95 -12.15
N TRP A 234 9.18 14.84 -11.40
CA TRP A 234 9.36 14.81 -9.95
C TRP A 234 10.77 15.21 -9.49
N THR A 235 11.79 15.02 -10.33
CA THR A 235 13.18 15.39 -10.03
C THR A 235 13.44 16.88 -10.10
N ASP A 236 12.60 17.66 -10.83
CA ASP A 236 12.67 19.13 -10.85
C ASP A 236 12.11 19.69 -9.52
N PRO A 237 12.90 20.43 -8.71
CA PRO A 237 12.46 20.93 -7.40
C PRO A 237 11.26 21.88 -7.46
N ARG A 238 11.12 22.67 -8.55
CA ARG A 238 9.96 23.56 -8.75
C ARG A 238 8.71 22.74 -9.05
N ARG A 239 8.82 21.79 -9.99
CA ARG A 239 7.70 20.92 -10.35
C ARG A 239 7.26 20.05 -9.17
N ARG A 240 8.21 19.51 -8.42
CA ARG A 240 7.94 18.74 -7.21
C ARG A 240 7.09 19.52 -6.21
N ARG A 241 7.38 20.80 -5.95
CA ARG A 241 6.55 21.64 -5.07
C ARG A 241 5.11 21.77 -5.58
N HIS A 242 4.93 22.00 -6.89
CA HIS A 242 3.60 22.12 -7.49
C HIS A 242 2.82 20.79 -7.44
N ILE A 243 3.49 19.68 -7.73
CA ILE A 243 2.93 18.33 -7.64
C ILE A 243 2.46 18.02 -6.23
N LEU A 244 3.31 18.27 -5.22
CA LEU A 244 2.93 18.09 -3.81
C LEU A 244 1.77 18.99 -3.39
N PHE A 245 1.77 20.24 -3.81
CA PHE A 245 0.66 21.15 -3.53
C PHE A 245 -0.66 20.61 -4.10
N ALA A 246 -0.66 20.17 -5.36
CA ALA A 246 -1.85 19.62 -6.00
C ALA A 246 -2.32 18.32 -5.32
N ALA A 247 -1.40 17.39 -5.01
CA ALA A 247 -1.71 16.16 -4.31
C ALA A 247 -2.36 16.41 -2.94
N ARG A 248 -1.77 17.28 -2.12
CA ARG A 248 -2.29 17.65 -0.79
C ARG A 248 -3.63 18.37 -0.85
N SER A 249 -3.84 19.23 -1.87
CA SER A 249 -5.10 19.98 -2.05
C SER A 249 -6.26 19.08 -2.46
N ALA A 250 -5.98 17.96 -3.12
CA ALA A 250 -6.99 17.02 -3.63
C ALA A 250 -7.19 15.78 -2.76
N GLU A 251 -6.34 15.55 -1.74
CA GLU A 251 -6.22 14.27 -1.04
C GLU A 251 -7.50 13.73 -0.39
N THR A 252 -8.44 14.62 -0.01
CA THR A 252 -9.73 14.24 0.58
C THR A 252 -10.94 14.74 -0.21
N GLN A 253 -10.72 15.28 -1.42
CA GLN A 253 -11.83 15.78 -2.25
C GLN A 253 -12.58 14.61 -2.91
N PRO A 254 -13.87 14.36 -2.57
CA PRO A 254 -14.58 13.18 -3.05
C PRO A 254 -14.58 13.03 -4.57
N SER A 255 -14.66 14.15 -5.31
CA SER A 255 -14.63 14.15 -6.78
C SER A 255 -13.26 13.86 -7.38
N LEU A 256 -12.19 13.84 -6.60
CA LEU A 256 -10.81 13.70 -7.08
C LEU A 256 -10.04 12.52 -6.46
N ILE A 257 -10.48 11.97 -5.33
CA ILE A 257 -9.80 10.88 -4.63
C ILE A 257 -9.56 9.68 -5.57
N GLY A 258 -10.57 9.29 -6.34
CA GLY A 258 -10.48 8.16 -7.27
C GLY A 258 -9.49 8.37 -8.43
N PHE A 259 -9.06 9.60 -8.68
CA PHE A 259 -8.03 9.91 -9.68
C PHE A 259 -6.60 9.65 -9.16
N SER A 260 -6.42 9.35 -7.89
CA SER A 260 -5.14 8.92 -7.36
C SER A 260 -4.82 7.49 -7.78
N HIS A 261 -3.55 7.19 -8.02
CA HIS A 261 -3.10 5.83 -8.34
C HIS A 261 -3.21 4.92 -7.10
N HIS A 262 -2.88 5.45 -5.91
CA HIS A 262 -3.07 4.76 -4.63
C HIS A 262 -4.03 5.52 -3.72
N LEU A 263 -4.74 4.76 -2.90
CA LEU A 263 -5.65 5.22 -1.87
C LEU A 263 -5.13 4.79 -0.51
N ILE A 264 -5.23 5.66 0.51
CA ILE A 264 -5.01 5.26 1.91
C ILE A 264 -6.28 5.56 2.69
N ALA A 265 -6.86 4.52 3.29
CA ALA A 265 -7.95 4.66 4.23
C ALA A 265 -7.39 4.64 5.66
N ALA A 266 -7.75 5.65 6.46
CA ALA A 266 -7.44 5.70 7.89
C ALA A 266 -8.73 5.54 8.70
N ALA A 267 -8.73 4.62 9.68
CA ALA A 267 -9.89 4.34 10.52
C ALA A 267 -9.47 3.99 11.95
N THR A 268 -10.44 3.91 12.86
CA THR A 268 -10.19 3.64 14.29
C THR A 268 -10.99 2.42 14.73
N LYS A 269 -10.37 1.53 15.53
CA LYS A 269 -11.07 0.49 16.26
C LYS A 269 -11.76 1.12 17.47
N LYS A 270 -13.08 0.95 17.58
CA LYS A 270 -13.82 1.23 18.82
C LYS A 270 -13.44 0.29 19.92
#